data_2cde6eeee1471dea2ab3561a19580ef7
#
_entry.id   2cde6eeee1471dea2ab3561a19580ef7
#
_cell.length_a   1.000
_cell.length_b   1.000
_cell.length_c   1.000
_cell.angle_alpha   90.00
_cell.angle_beta   90.00
_cell.angle_gamma   90.00
#
_symmetry.space_group_name_H-M   'P 1'
#
loop_
_entity.id
_entity.type
_entity.pdbx_description
1 polymer ?
#
loop_
_entity_poly.entity_id
_entity_poly.type
_entity_poly.pdbx_seq_one_letter_code
_entity_poly.pdbx_strand_id
1 'polypeptide(L)'
;MKKISLISALLLCVLSLSAQVRFEYDVRFDLRFDNREYDTHSSFQPSLTMFGARLEPTVGFSATAGKTSHQLMAGVDVLKEFGTSDKEILWNLQLWYRFGMSFKHSDFSITAGVMPRRFSKGEWSQAFFSDYYTFHDNSIEGIIFSWDNPSYHFELGCDWNGLLKGARREEFFVFTSGSYTPLKWLKLGWEAYMHHYSCSEQAWGVVDDILAEPYLSFDFAPFAGVQNLSLRAGWLQALQRDRKFVGNFTAPYAGEIVATVQNWGVGISNRFVAGKNLQPYWYCKDDTQQIYADGLYHGDPFYQMADPGNSLWSSSCPSTTAEIPSGLYDRLEIYYAPQIVKGLSIKASVFFHFHRKQYSGTNQVVSIVFDLHDLMEGINAGKLKSGQ
;
A
#
# COMPACT_ATOMS: atom_id res chain seq x y z
N MET A 1 -25.14 6.25 -34.37
CA MET A 1 -26.41 5.74 -33.83
C MET A 1 -26.34 4.28 -33.35
N LYS A 2 -25.63 3.33 -34.00
CA LYS A 2 -25.59 1.91 -33.58
C LYS A 2 -24.84 1.65 -32.22
N LYS A 3 -23.91 2.54 -31.79
CA LYS A 3 -23.17 2.35 -30.52
C LYS A 3 -23.98 2.75 -29.26
N ILE A 4 -24.90 3.70 -29.41
CA ILE A 4 -25.80 4.11 -28.31
C ILE A 4 -26.85 3.02 -28.03
N SER A 5 -27.28 2.31 -29.06
CA SER A 5 -28.25 1.21 -28.96
C SER A 5 -27.72 0.01 -28.15
N LEU A 6 -26.40 -0.27 -28.20
CA LEU A 6 -25.81 -1.39 -27.48
C LEU A 6 -25.70 -1.11 -25.97
N ILE A 7 -25.33 0.12 -25.62
CA ILE A 7 -25.26 0.57 -24.22
C ILE A 7 -26.66 0.63 -23.61
N SER A 8 -27.66 1.12 -24.36
CA SER A 8 -29.06 1.13 -23.91
C SER A 8 -29.63 -0.29 -23.79
N ALA A 9 -29.27 -1.22 -24.66
CA ALA A 9 -29.67 -2.61 -24.58
C ALA A 9 -28.99 -3.33 -23.39
N LEU A 10 -27.72 -3.06 -23.11
CA LEU A 10 -27.04 -3.57 -21.91
C LEU A 10 -27.68 -3.01 -20.62
N LEU A 11 -28.00 -1.72 -20.57
CA LEU A 11 -28.72 -1.12 -19.43
C LEU A 11 -30.13 -1.73 -19.25
N LEU A 12 -30.85 -1.98 -20.34
CA LEU A 12 -32.19 -2.59 -20.29
C LEU A 12 -32.14 -4.07 -19.90
N CYS A 13 -31.12 -4.81 -20.28
CA CYS A 13 -30.91 -6.20 -19.80
C CYS A 13 -30.61 -6.27 -18.32
N VAL A 14 -29.94 -5.29 -17.74
CA VAL A 14 -29.70 -5.19 -16.29
C VAL A 14 -30.98 -4.89 -15.51
N LEU A 15 -31.91 -4.17 -16.11
CA LEU A 15 -33.19 -3.79 -15.49
C LEU A 15 -34.27 -4.90 -15.51
N SER A 16 -34.09 -5.96 -16.29
CA SER A 16 -35.08 -7.07 -16.39
C SER A 16 -34.83 -8.25 -15.44
N LEU A 17 -33.72 -8.25 -14.71
CA LEU A 17 -33.49 -9.14 -13.57
C LEU A 17 -34.15 -8.51 -12.34
N SER A 18 -34.74 -9.31 -11.47
CA SER A 18 -35.32 -8.91 -10.16
C SER A 18 -34.24 -8.36 -9.19
N ALA A 19 -33.29 -7.62 -9.69
CA ALA A 19 -32.19 -7.02 -8.95
C ALA A 19 -32.68 -5.72 -8.31
N GLN A 20 -32.55 -5.61 -6.99
CA GLN A 20 -32.80 -4.36 -6.30
C GLN A 20 -31.60 -3.44 -6.55
N VAL A 21 -31.76 -2.48 -7.45
CA VAL A 21 -30.75 -1.43 -7.70
C VAL A 21 -30.81 -0.40 -6.58
N ARG A 22 -29.66 -0.06 -6.00
CA ARG A 22 -29.51 0.95 -4.97
C ARG A 22 -28.54 2.03 -5.45
N PHE A 23 -28.84 3.27 -5.10
CA PHE A 23 -27.86 4.36 -5.22
C PHE A 23 -26.87 4.27 -4.06
N GLU A 24 -25.59 4.39 -4.40
CA GLU A 24 -24.47 4.32 -3.44
C GLU A 24 -23.70 5.63 -3.47
N TYR A 25 -23.23 6.07 -2.33
CA TYR A 25 -22.30 7.18 -2.19
C TYR A 25 -21.37 6.94 -1.01
N ASP A 26 -20.18 7.46 -1.12
CA ASP A 26 -19.19 7.40 -0.06
C ASP A 26 -18.32 8.66 -0.10
N VAL A 27 -17.83 9.08 1.06
CA VAL A 27 -16.89 10.19 1.19
C VAL A 27 -15.85 9.80 2.22
N ARG A 28 -14.59 9.79 1.78
CA ARG A 28 -13.45 9.66 2.67
C ARG A 28 -12.69 10.96 2.70
N PHE A 29 -12.32 11.38 3.90
CA PHE A 29 -11.43 12.50 4.15
C PHE A 29 -10.26 12.04 4.98
N ASP A 30 -9.04 12.42 4.59
CA ASP A 30 -7.80 12.10 5.27
C ASP A 30 -6.99 13.38 5.44
N LEU A 31 -6.66 13.74 6.68
CA LEU A 31 -5.79 14.86 7.02
C LEU A 31 -4.51 14.30 7.63
N ARG A 32 -3.36 14.65 7.04
CA ARG A 32 -2.06 14.16 7.49
C ARG A 32 -1.05 15.29 7.65
N PHE A 33 -0.50 15.35 8.85
CA PHE A 33 0.72 16.09 9.16
C PHE A 33 1.86 15.09 9.33
N ASP A 34 3.02 15.34 8.72
CA ASP A 34 4.22 14.49 8.79
C ASP A 34 5.45 15.39 8.82
N ASN A 35 6.10 15.50 9.98
CA ASN A 35 7.34 16.26 10.16
C ASN A 35 8.50 15.28 10.30
N ARG A 36 9.46 15.35 9.40
CA ARG A 36 10.64 14.49 9.30
C ARG A 36 11.89 15.29 9.59
N GLU A 37 12.64 14.84 10.57
CA GLU A 37 13.91 15.40 10.97
C GLU A 37 14.97 14.29 10.92
N TYR A 38 15.57 14.11 9.75
CA TYR A 38 16.53 13.05 9.49
C TYR A 38 17.94 13.56 9.42
N ASP A 39 18.90 12.76 9.90
CA ASP A 39 20.31 12.96 9.69
C ASP A 39 20.65 12.67 8.22
N THR A 40 21.17 13.68 7.52
CA THR A 40 21.53 13.60 6.10
C THR A 40 22.64 12.59 5.79
N HIS A 41 23.41 12.17 6.80
CA HIS A 41 24.45 11.16 6.63
C HIS A 41 23.95 9.72 6.70
N SER A 42 22.77 9.49 7.26
CA SER A 42 22.24 8.15 7.49
C SER A 42 20.89 7.89 6.83
N SER A 43 20.32 8.88 6.15
CA SER A 43 19.02 8.78 5.48
C SER A 43 19.10 9.15 4.00
N PHE A 44 18.35 8.42 3.19
CA PHE A 44 18.13 8.72 1.76
C PHE A 44 16.97 9.69 1.55
N GLN A 45 16.27 10.07 2.61
CA GLN A 45 15.17 11.01 2.56
C GLN A 45 15.58 12.36 3.13
N PRO A 46 15.16 13.46 2.52
CA PRO A 46 15.36 14.79 3.09
C PRO A 46 14.52 14.99 4.34
N SER A 47 15.00 15.83 5.26
CA SER A 47 14.15 16.41 6.29
C SER A 47 13.09 17.28 5.64
N LEU A 48 11.83 17.07 5.98
CA LEU A 48 10.69 17.68 5.31
C LEU A 48 9.50 17.74 6.26
N THR A 49 8.78 18.83 6.27
CA THR A 49 7.48 18.95 6.92
C THR A 49 6.40 19.01 5.86
N MET A 50 5.46 18.06 5.89
CA MET A 50 4.30 18.01 5.02
C MET A 50 3.03 18.15 5.83
N PHE A 51 2.06 18.86 5.27
CA PHE A 51 0.72 18.92 5.81
C PHE A 51 -0.26 18.93 4.63
N GLY A 52 -1.14 17.95 4.56
CA GLY A 52 -2.03 17.80 3.42
C GLY A 52 -3.39 17.23 3.82
N ALA A 53 -4.37 17.51 2.97
CA ALA A 53 -5.70 16.96 3.08
C ALA A 53 -6.08 16.25 1.79
N ARG A 54 -6.65 15.07 1.92
CA ARG A 54 -7.19 14.25 0.84
C ARG A 54 -8.71 14.14 0.99
N LEU A 55 -9.41 14.22 -0.14
CA LEU A 55 -10.85 14.03 -0.21
C LEU A 55 -11.20 13.08 -1.36
N GLU A 56 -11.95 12.03 -1.06
CA GLU A 56 -12.36 11.00 -2.01
C GLU A 56 -13.89 10.84 -2.01
N PRO A 57 -14.67 11.71 -2.68
CA PRO A 57 -16.09 11.51 -2.90
C PRO A 57 -16.33 10.54 -4.05
N THR A 58 -17.19 9.55 -3.85
CA THR A 58 -17.63 8.59 -4.86
C THR A 58 -19.14 8.44 -4.85
N VAL A 59 -19.73 8.23 -6.02
CA VAL A 59 -21.16 7.96 -6.21
C VAL A 59 -21.33 6.84 -7.22
N GLY A 60 -22.44 6.12 -7.14
CA GLY A 60 -22.67 5.05 -8.08
C GLY A 60 -23.94 4.25 -7.79
N PHE A 61 -23.92 3.01 -8.26
CA PHE A 61 -25.05 2.11 -8.12
C PHE A 61 -24.55 0.70 -7.77
N SER A 62 -25.34 0.04 -6.91
CA SER A 62 -25.16 -1.39 -6.66
C SER A 62 -26.43 -2.16 -7.03
N ALA A 63 -26.25 -3.43 -7.38
CA ALA A 63 -27.33 -4.36 -7.66
C ALA A 63 -26.98 -5.75 -7.12
N THR A 64 -27.94 -6.42 -6.51
CA THR A 64 -27.77 -7.80 -6.02
C THR A 64 -28.78 -8.71 -6.68
N ALA A 65 -28.33 -9.84 -7.22
CA ALA A 65 -29.15 -10.86 -7.85
C ALA A 65 -28.73 -12.25 -7.35
N GLY A 66 -29.54 -12.83 -6.46
CA GLY A 66 -29.23 -14.12 -5.85
C GLY A 66 -27.93 -14.07 -5.02
N LYS A 67 -26.89 -14.77 -5.49
CA LYS A 67 -25.58 -14.84 -4.84
C LYS A 67 -24.57 -13.85 -5.41
N THR A 68 -24.94 -13.09 -6.43
CA THR A 68 -24.03 -12.13 -7.08
C THR A 68 -24.36 -10.70 -6.69
N SER A 69 -23.33 -9.88 -6.58
CA SER A 69 -23.43 -8.45 -6.39
C SER A 69 -22.63 -7.73 -7.48
N HIS A 70 -23.12 -6.56 -7.85
CA HIS A 70 -22.53 -5.69 -8.87
C HIS A 70 -22.49 -4.29 -8.32
N GLN A 71 -21.37 -3.60 -8.44
CA GLN A 71 -21.22 -2.21 -8.01
C GLN A 71 -20.43 -1.45 -9.06
N LEU A 72 -20.95 -0.31 -9.48
CA LEU A 72 -20.27 0.61 -10.39
C LEU A 72 -20.19 1.96 -9.70
N MET A 73 -19.00 2.47 -9.50
CA MET A 73 -18.74 3.73 -8.81
C MET A 73 -17.89 4.65 -9.66
N ALA A 74 -18.13 5.95 -9.53
CA ALA A 74 -17.34 7.01 -10.11
C ALA A 74 -17.08 8.10 -9.06
N GLY A 75 -15.93 8.74 -9.12
CA GLY A 75 -15.55 9.77 -8.17
C GLY A 75 -14.21 10.40 -8.52
N VAL A 76 -13.66 11.10 -7.56
CA VAL A 76 -12.34 11.72 -7.67
C VAL A 76 -11.57 11.50 -6.37
N ASP A 77 -10.27 11.40 -6.49
CA ASP A 77 -9.31 11.48 -5.39
C ASP A 77 -8.55 12.80 -5.54
N VAL A 78 -8.63 13.65 -4.54
CA VAL A 78 -8.03 15.00 -4.56
C VAL A 78 -7.14 15.16 -3.34
N LEU A 79 -5.84 15.35 -3.54
CA LEU A 79 -4.86 15.66 -2.50
C LEU A 79 -4.36 17.09 -2.67
N LYS A 80 -4.52 17.89 -1.63
CA LYS A 80 -3.92 19.23 -1.50
C LYS A 80 -2.90 19.21 -0.39
N GLU A 81 -1.64 19.40 -0.72
CA GLU A 81 -0.60 19.74 0.23
C GLU A 81 -0.67 21.24 0.55
N PHE A 82 -0.70 21.59 1.83
CA PHE A 82 -0.80 22.98 2.28
C PHE A 82 0.52 23.72 2.04
N GLY A 83 0.40 24.97 1.63
CA GLY A 83 1.57 25.77 1.25
C GLY A 83 2.01 25.64 -0.21
N THR A 84 1.47 24.67 -0.95
CA THR A 84 1.68 24.55 -2.41
C THR A 84 0.69 25.42 -3.18
N SER A 85 0.99 25.70 -4.45
CA SER A 85 0.05 26.40 -5.34
C SER A 85 -1.16 25.53 -5.68
N ASP A 86 -2.28 26.14 -6.10
CA ASP A 86 -3.46 25.38 -6.53
C ASP A 86 -3.24 24.60 -7.83
N LYS A 87 -2.16 24.89 -8.57
CA LYS A 87 -1.75 24.14 -9.75
C LYS A 87 -1.07 22.81 -9.39
N GLU A 88 -0.67 22.63 -8.14
CA GLU A 88 0.00 21.45 -7.59
C GLU A 88 -0.96 20.53 -6.84
N ILE A 89 -2.29 20.76 -6.98
CA ILE A 89 -3.29 19.81 -6.48
C ILE A 89 -3.15 18.52 -7.28
N LEU A 90 -2.87 17.43 -6.57
CA LEU A 90 -2.90 16.09 -7.15
C LEU A 90 -4.36 15.62 -7.19
N TRP A 91 -4.79 15.16 -8.33
CA TRP A 91 -6.12 14.59 -8.48
C TRP A 91 -6.09 13.39 -9.43
N ASN A 92 -6.90 12.40 -9.14
CA ASN A 92 -7.09 11.22 -9.96
C ASN A 92 -8.59 10.94 -10.13
N LEU A 93 -8.98 10.47 -11.33
CA LEU A 93 -10.33 9.98 -11.56
C LEU A 93 -10.47 8.62 -10.90
N GLN A 94 -11.53 8.41 -10.14
CA GLN A 94 -11.94 7.08 -9.69
C GLN A 94 -13.10 6.60 -10.55
N LEU A 95 -12.95 5.43 -11.16
CA LEU A 95 -13.98 4.76 -11.93
C LEU A 95 -13.74 3.27 -11.87
N TRP A 96 -14.56 2.55 -11.13
CA TRP A 96 -14.36 1.13 -10.95
C TRP A 96 -15.67 0.35 -10.90
N TYR A 97 -15.56 -0.91 -11.32
CA TYR A 97 -16.62 -1.88 -11.24
C TYR A 97 -16.18 -3.03 -10.36
N ARG A 98 -17.08 -3.46 -9.46
CA ARG A 98 -16.88 -4.66 -8.61
C ARG A 98 -17.97 -5.67 -8.90
N PHE A 99 -17.56 -6.87 -9.22
CA PHE A 99 -18.35 -8.07 -9.20
C PHE A 99 -18.07 -8.83 -7.90
N GLY A 100 -19.10 -9.27 -7.21
CA GLY A 100 -19.02 -10.14 -6.03
C GLY A 100 -19.85 -11.40 -6.22
N MET A 101 -19.40 -12.50 -5.63
CA MET A 101 -20.14 -13.76 -5.56
C MET A 101 -19.97 -14.38 -4.18
N SER A 102 -21.09 -14.57 -3.46
CA SER A 102 -21.10 -15.19 -2.14
C SER A 102 -21.40 -16.68 -2.23
N PHE A 103 -20.53 -17.47 -1.64
CA PHE A 103 -20.72 -18.90 -1.41
C PHE A 103 -21.12 -19.14 0.06
N LYS A 104 -21.39 -20.40 0.41
CA LYS A 104 -21.83 -20.74 1.77
C LYS A 104 -20.82 -20.32 2.87
N HIS A 105 -19.54 -20.39 2.56
CA HIS A 105 -18.44 -20.16 3.53
C HIS A 105 -17.33 -19.28 2.99
N SER A 106 -17.51 -18.65 1.83
CA SER A 106 -16.50 -17.79 1.23
C SER A 106 -17.11 -16.78 0.29
N ASP A 107 -16.42 -15.68 0.07
CA ASP A 107 -16.77 -14.64 -0.86
C ASP A 107 -15.67 -14.49 -1.90
N PHE A 108 -16.07 -14.34 -3.15
CA PHE A 108 -15.18 -14.02 -4.26
C PHE A 108 -15.52 -12.65 -4.80
N SER A 109 -14.52 -11.86 -5.15
CA SER A 109 -14.75 -10.59 -5.84
C SER A 109 -13.70 -10.30 -6.89
N ILE A 110 -14.12 -9.54 -7.90
CA ILE A 110 -13.25 -8.93 -8.91
C ILE A 110 -13.56 -7.45 -8.89
N THR A 111 -12.56 -6.61 -8.71
CA THR A 111 -12.67 -5.16 -8.85
C THR A 111 -11.75 -4.70 -9.97
N ALA A 112 -12.25 -3.92 -10.92
CA ALA A 112 -11.49 -3.45 -12.07
C ALA A 112 -11.76 -1.98 -12.35
N GLY A 113 -10.72 -1.24 -12.76
CA GLY A 113 -10.75 0.20 -13.06
C GLY A 113 -9.72 0.98 -12.28
N VAL A 114 -10.00 2.24 -12.01
CA VAL A 114 -9.22 3.12 -11.12
C VAL A 114 -9.90 3.12 -9.76
N MET A 115 -9.31 2.44 -8.80
CA MET A 115 -9.92 2.18 -7.49
C MET A 115 -9.01 2.58 -6.34
N PRO A 116 -9.55 2.92 -5.15
CA PRO A 116 -8.74 3.19 -3.98
C PRO A 116 -7.80 2.03 -3.63
N ARG A 117 -6.53 2.32 -3.33
CA ARG A 117 -5.51 1.33 -2.94
C ARG A 117 -5.90 0.54 -1.69
N ARG A 118 -6.70 1.11 -0.79
CA ARG A 118 -7.27 0.43 0.39
C ARG A 118 -8.18 -0.77 0.06
N PHE A 119 -8.53 -0.98 -1.21
CA PHE A 119 -9.26 -2.19 -1.62
C PHE A 119 -8.37 -3.43 -1.64
N SER A 120 -7.05 -3.25 -1.76
CA SER A 120 -6.09 -4.31 -1.44
C SER A 120 -6.08 -4.53 0.08
N LYS A 121 -6.19 -5.79 0.48
CA LYS A 121 -6.29 -6.23 1.89
C LYS A 121 -4.96 -6.77 2.44
N GLY A 122 -3.89 -6.73 1.65
CA GLY A 122 -2.55 -7.13 2.07
C GLY A 122 -2.08 -6.32 3.28
N GLU A 123 -1.38 -6.97 4.20
CA GLU A 123 -0.74 -6.34 5.36
C GLU A 123 0.69 -5.90 5.01
N TRP A 124 0.81 -5.16 3.90
CA TRP A 124 2.07 -4.83 3.25
C TRP A 124 3.10 -4.24 4.21
N SER A 125 4.28 -4.88 4.28
CA SER A 125 5.43 -4.31 4.95
C SER A 125 5.86 -3.00 4.29
N GLN A 126 6.45 -2.08 5.06
CA GLN A 126 7.03 -0.84 4.55
C GLN A 126 8.15 -1.10 3.52
N ALA A 127 8.66 -2.32 3.44
CA ALA A 127 9.59 -2.73 2.39
C ALA A 127 8.96 -2.73 1.00
N PHE A 128 7.64 -2.89 0.89
CA PHE A 128 6.90 -2.87 -0.38
C PHE A 128 6.42 -1.48 -0.75
N PHE A 129 5.67 -0.87 0.16
CA PHE A 129 5.04 0.43 -0.02
C PHE A 129 5.21 1.26 1.25
N SER A 130 5.87 2.40 1.14
CA SER A 130 6.02 3.32 2.27
C SER A 130 4.72 4.04 2.59
N ASP A 131 4.57 4.53 3.83
CA ASP A 131 3.46 5.39 4.23
C ASP A 131 3.40 6.68 3.39
N TYR A 132 4.56 7.16 2.93
CA TYR A 132 4.65 8.31 2.04
C TYR A 132 4.08 7.99 0.65
N TYR A 133 4.50 6.87 0.07
CA TYR A 133 4.01 6.44 -1.23
C TYR A 133 2.50 6.24 -1.22
N THR A 134 1.98 5.46 -0.27
CA THR A 134 0.54 5.18 -0.18
C THR A 134 -0.31 6.41 0.09
N PHE A 135 0.25 7.44 0.74
CA PHE A 135 -0.43 8.72 0.92
C PHE A 135 -0.47 9.53 -0.37
N HIS A 136 0.54 9.51 -1.24
CA HIS A 136 0.59 10.26 -2.49
C HIS A 136 -0.03 9.51 -3.66
N ASP A 137 0.21 8.21 -3.77
CA ASP A 137 -0.42 7.31 -4.74
C ASP A 137 -1.43 6.39 -4.04
N ASN A 138 -2.65 6.87 -3.91
CA ASN A 138 -3.74 6.17 -3.21
C ASN A 138 -4.63 5.35 -4.16
N SER A 139 -4.28 5.22 -5.42
CA SER A 139 -5.08 4.51 -6.42
C SER A 139 -4.36 3.26 -6.93
N ILE A 140 -5.16 2.25 -7.29
CA ILE A 140 -4.75 1.12 -8.12
C ILE A 140 -5.45 1.28 -9.47
N GLU A 141 -4.68 1.32 -10.55
CA GLU A 141 -5.19 1.41 -11.91
C GLU A 141 -5.12 0.04 -12.59
N GLY A 142 -6.14 -0.79 -12.39
CA GLY A 142 -6.07 -2.14 -12.88
C GLY A 142 -7.16 -3.06 -12.41
N ILE A 143 -6.77 -4.23 -11.86
CA ILE A 143 -7.70 -5.28 -11.47
C ILE A 143 -7.22 -5.98 -10.20
N ILE A 144 -8.17 -6.31 -9.32
CA ILE A 144 -7.95 -7.11 -8.11
C ILE A 144 -8.95 -8.27 -8.10
N PHE A 145 -8.44 -9.47 -7.90
CA PHE A 145 -9.20 -10.68 -7.58
C PHE A 145 -9.02 -10.97 -6.10
N SER A 146 -10.11 -11.18 -5.37
CA SER A 146 -10.05 -11.53 -3.95
C SER A 146 -10.91 -12.75 -3.66
N TRP A 147 -10.44 -13.60 -2.77
CA TRP A 147 -11.17 -14.74 -2.23
C TRP A 147 -11.00 -14.79 -0.72
N ASP A 148 -12.12 -14.63 -0.03
CA ASP A 148 -12.16 -14.47 1.42
C ASP A 148 -13.01 -15.54 2.09
N ASN A 149 -12.58 -15.99 3.27
CA ASN A 149 -13.43 -16.65 4.24
C ASN A 149 -12.95 -16.30 5.67
N PRO A 150 -13.64 -16.75 6.74
CA PRO A 150 -13.22 -16.43 8.11
C PRO A 150 -11.81 -16.89 8.50
N SER A 151 -11.22 -17.84 7.76
CA SER A 151 -9.91 -18.41 8.09
C SER A 151 -8.82 -18.10 7.09
N TYR A 152 -9.16 -17.72 5.86
CA TYR A 152 -8.15 -17.35 4.86
C TYR A 152 -8.59 -16.16 4.00
N HIS A 153 -7.60 -15.46 3.53
CA HIS A 153 -7.67 -14.42 2.52
C HIS A 153 -6.68 -14.74 1.41
N PHE A 154 -7.07 -14.49 0.17
CA PHE A 154 -6.20 -14.54 -1.00
C PHE A 154 -6.51 -13.37 -1.92
N GLU A 155 -5.47 -12.72 -2.41
CA GLU A 155 -5.57 -11.62 -3.35
C GLU A 155 -4.51 -11.75 -4.45
N LEU A 156 -4.92 -11.42 -5.68
CA LEU A 156 -4.04 -11.26 -6.84
C LEU A 156 -4.49 -10.02 -7.59
N GLY A 157 -3.56 -9.13 -7.88
CA GLY A 157 -3.88 -7.89 -8.57
C GLY A 157 -2.81 -7.45 -9.56
N CYS A 158 -3.20 -6.49 -10.39
CA CYS A 158 -2.32 -5.77 -11.27
C CYS A 158 -2.61 -4.28 -11.10
N ASP A 159 -1.54 -3.48 -11.00
CA ASP A 159 -1.58 -2.03 -10.87
C ASP A 159 -0.68 -1.43 -11.97
N TRP A 160 -1.26 -0.65 -12.86
CA TRP A 160 -0.57 -0.09 -14.03
C TRP A 160 -0.19 1.36 -13.75
N ASN A 161 1.09 1.61 -13.48
CA ASN A 161 1.59 2.90 -13.01
C ASN A 161 2.15 3.78 -14.13
N GLY A 162 2.57 3.20 -15.25
CA GLY A 162 3.19 3.94 -16.33
C GLY A 162 2.87 3.41 -17.73
N LEU A 163 2.36 4.30 -18.59
CA LEU A 163 2.24 4.03 -20.03
C LEU A 163 3.47 4.57 -20.76
N LEU A 164 4.08 3.75 -21.62
CA LEU A 164 5.21 4.15 -22.46
C LEU A 164 4.84 5.37 -23.32
N LYS A 165 5.41 6.52 -22.97
CA LYS A 165 5.20 7.77 -23.72
C LYS A 165 6.26 8.82 -23.38
N GLY A 166 7.07 9.21 -24.35
CA GLY A 166 8.13 10.21 -24.15
C GLY A 166 9.15 9.73 -23.09
N ALA A 167 9.33 10.48 -22.02
CA ALA A 167 10.22 10.13 -20.92
C ALA A 167 9.57 9.12 -19.94
N ARG A 168 8.24 8.92 -19.99
CA ARG A 168 7.56 7.99 -19.10
C ARG A 168 7.89 6.55 -19.46
N ARG A 169 8.24 5.76 -18.47
CA ARG A 169 8.50 4.33 -18.61
C ARG A 169 7.19 3.53 -18.61
N GLU A 170 7.21 2.38 -19.29
CA GLU A 170 6.19 1.36 -19.06
C GLU A 170 6.45 0.71 -17.72
N GLU A 171 5.44 0.77 -16.84
CA GLU A 171 5.58 0.38 -15.45
C GLU A 171 4.28 -0.23 -14.93
N PHE A 172 4.38 -1.40 -14.29
CA PHE A 172 3.24 -2.02 -13.62
C PHE A 172 3.69 -2.99 -12.53
N PHE A 173 2.83 -3.17 -11.55
CA PHE A 173 2.94 -4.23 -10.55
C PHE A 173 1.97 -5.38 -10.88
N VAL A 174 2.44 -6.61 -10.71
CA VAL A 174 1.60 -7.76 -10.44
C VAL A 174 1.85 -8.15 -9.00
N PHE A 175 0.83 -8.11 -8.17
CA PHE A 175 0.97 -8.33 -6.75
C PHE A 175 0.03 -9.42 -6.24
N THR A 176 0.43 -10.08 -5.17
CA THR A 176 -0.39 -11.06 -4.45
C THR A 176 -0.19 -10.91 -2.96
N SER A 177 -1.25 -11.06 -2.23
CA SER A 177 -1.22 -11.22 -0.78
C SER A 177 -2.13 -12.35 -0.34
N GLY A 178 -1.87 -12.88 0.82
CA GLY A 178 -2.77 -13.86 1.39
C GLY A 178 -2.41 -14.23 2.82
N SER A 179 -3.40 -14.79 3.51
CA SER A 179 -3.20 -15.25 4.88
C SER A 179 -4.09 -16.43 5.20
N TYR A 180 -3.63 -17.26 6.13
CA TYR A 180 -4.38 -18.36 6.73
C TYR A 180 -4.26 -18.28 8.25
N THR A 181 -5.41 -18.32 8.94
CA THR A 181 -5.51 -18.23 10.39
C THR A 181 -5.95 -19.58 10.95
N PRO A 182 -5.04 -20.54 11.15
CA PRO A 182 -5.36 -21.88 11.69
C PRO A 182 -5.83 -21.82 13.14
N LEU A 183 -5.33 -20.86 13.90
CA LEU A 183 -5.69 -20.63 15.30
C LEU A 183 -5.97 -19.13 15.50
N LYS A 184 -6.86 -18.78 16.40
CA LYS A 184 -7.24 -17.36 16.66
C LYS A 184 -6.06 -16.43 16.98
N TRP A 185 -4.95 -17.00 17.44
CA TRP A 185 -3.73 -16.27 17.82
C TRP A 185 -2.57 -16.46 16.84
N LEU A 186 -2.73 -17.25 15.76
CA LEU A 186 -1.69 -17.53 14.78
C LEU A 186 -2.20 -17.28 13.36
N LYS A 187 -1.51 -16.43 12.62
CA LYS A 187 -1.71 -16.17 11.19
C LYS A 187 -0.42 -16.53 10.44
N LEU A 188 -0.54 -17.26 9.36
CA LEU A 188 0.47 -17.50 8.35
C LEU A 188 0.11 -16.64 7.15
N GLY A 189 1.05 -15.90 6.58
CA GLY A 189 0.75 -15.06 5.44
C GLY A 189 1.90 -14.89 4.49
N TRP A 190 1.62 -14.26 3.38
CA TRP A 190 2.61 -13.83 2.39
C TRP A 190 2.15 -12.55 1.71
N GLU A 191 3.13 -11.81 1.24
CA GLU A 191 3.00 -10.68 0.35
C GLU A 191 4.08 -10.77 -0.71
N ALA A 192 3.75 -10.44 -1.95
CA ALA A 192 4.72 -10.40 -3.03
C ALA A 192 4.27 -9.48 -4.15
N TYR A 193 5.23 -8.85 -4.80
CA TYR A 193 5.02 -8.22 -6.08
C TYR A 193 6.11 -8.63 -7.07
N MET A 194 5.77 -8.53 -8.35
CA MET A 194 6.67 -8.36 -9.47
C MET A 194 6.43 -6.96 -10.01
N HIS A 195 7.42 -6.10 -9.89
CA HIS A 195 7.42 -4.77 -10.48
C HIS A 195 8.17 -4.82 -11.82
N HIS A 196 7.46 -4.54 -12.88
CA HIS A 196 8.01 -4.39 -14.22
C HIS A 196 8.32 -2.92 -14.47
N TYR A 197 9.61 -2.59 -14.47
CA TYR A 197 10.11 -1.25 -14.73
C TYR A 197 10.87 -1.26 -16.06
N SER A 198 10.18 -0.89 -17.15
CA SER A 198 10.67 -1.04 -18.51
C SER A 198 11.29 0.25 -19.05
N CYS A 199 11.54 0.28 -20.37
CA CYS A 199 12.13 1.41 -21.08
C CYS A 199 11.12 2.57 -21.25
N SER A 200 11.65 3.73 -21.65
CA SER A 200 10.91 4.85 -22.21
C SER A 200 11.34 5.07 -23.67
N GLU A 201 10.74 6.04 -24.35
CA GLU A 201 11.22 6.44 -25.69
C GLU A 201 12.62 7.08 -25.65
N GLN A 202 13.08 7.51 -24.46
CA GLN A 202 14.35 8.20 -24.26
C GLN A 202 15.41 7.33 -23.60
N ALA A 203 15.01 6.35 -22.81
CA ALA A 203 15.91 5.47 -22.05
C ALA A 203 15.61 4.01 -22.31
N TRP A 204 16.63 3.24 -22.68
CA TRP A 204 16.55 1.81 -22.88
C TRP A 204 16.97 1.06 -21.61
N GLY A 205 16.28 0.00 -21.33
CA GLY A 205 16.59 -0.88 -20.21
C GLY A 205 15.34 -1.34 -19.48
N VAL A 206 15.41 -2.52 -18.90
CA VAL A 206 14.34 -3.12 -18.10
C VAL A 206 14.94 -3.56 -16.78
N VAL A 207 14.34 -3.13 -15.69
CA VAL A 207 14.63 -3.67 -14.36
C VAL A 207 13.50 -4.61 -13.96
N ASP A 208 13.84 -5.86 -13.72
CA ASP A 208 12.95 -6.81 -13.07
C ASP A 208 13.14 -6.65 -11.57
N ASP A 209 12.10 -6.29 -10.84
CA ASP A 209 12.12 -6.15 -9.39
C ASP A 209 11.01 -7.02 -8.79
N ILE A 210 11.40 -8.05 -8.08
CA ILE A 210 10.50 -8.98 -7.40
C ILE A 210 10.82 -8.90 -5.92
N LEU A 211 9.81 -8.68 -5.10
CA LEU A 211 9.92 -8.73 -3.64
C LEU A 211 8.84 -9.64 -3.08
N ALA A 212 9.21 -10.52 -2.16
CA ALA A 212 8.31 -11.44 -1.50
C ALA A 212 8.59 -11.50 0.00
N GLU A 213 7.54 -11.64 0.81
CA GLU A 213 7.61 -11.80 2.26
C GLU A 213 6.63 -12.87 2.72
N PRO A 214 7.01 -14.13 2.92
CA PRO A 214 6.30 -15.02 3.82
C PRO A 214 6.48 -14.56 5.26
N TYR A 215 5.40 -14.60 6.06
CA TYR A 215 5.42 -14.18 7.45
C TYR A 215 4.56 -15.03 8.37
N LEU A 216 4.89 -14.97 9.67
CA LEU A 216 4.10 -15.46 10.78
C LEU A 216 3.65 -14.25 11.62
N SER A 217 2.40 -14.24 12.04
CA SER A 217 1.88 -13.23 12.96
C SER A 217 1.17 -13.89 14.13
N PHE A 218 1.50 -13.42 15.33
CA PHE A 218 0.95 -13.91 16.59
C PHE A 218 0.15 -12.79 17.27
N ASP A 219 -1.10 -13.06 17.64
CA ASP A 219 -1.95 -12.17 18.41
C ASP A 219 -2.10 -12.72 19.84
N PHE A 220 -1.48 -12.04 20.79
CA PHE A 220 -1.52 -12.37 22.20
C PHE A 220 -2.50 -11.48 22.99
N ALA A 221 -3.14 -10.51 22.37
CA ALA A 221 -4.06 -9.57 23.03
C ALA A 221 -5.18 -10.29 23.80
N PRO A 222 -5.82 -11.35 23.26
CA PRO A 222 -6.87 -12.08 23.98
C PRO A 222 -6.40 -12.75 25.27
N PHE A 223 -5.10 -13.09 25.36
CA PHE A 223 -4.52 -13.71 26.56
C PHE A 223 -4.06 -12.67 27.58
N ALA A 224 -3.64 -11.49 27.10
CA ALA A 224 -3.11 -10.43 27.95
C ALA A 224 -4.16 -9.44 28.44
N GLY A 225 -5.36 -9.43 27.86
CA GLY A 225 -6.43 -8.49 28.22
C GLY A 225 -6.13 -7.04 27.84
N VAL A 226 -5.33 -6.83 26.79
CA VAL A 226 -5.00 -5.52 26.22
C VAL A 226 -5.63 -5.35 24.85
N GLN A 227 -5.63 -4.13 24.30
CA GLN A 227 -6.23 -3.84 23.00
C GLN A 227 -5.44 -4.48 21.85
N ASN A 228 -4.12 -4.47 21.91
CA ASN A 228 -3.23 -5.12 20.94
C ASN A 228 -1.97 -5.63 21.67
N LEU A 229 -1.58 -6.85 21.37
CA LEU A 229 -0.28 -7.42 21.72
C LEU A 229 0.07 -8.42 20.61
N SER A 230 0.86 -7.99 19.67
CA SER A 230 1.17 -8.78 18.47
C SER A 230 2.66 -8.85 18.19
N LEU A 231 3.05 -9.94 17.53
CA LEU A 231 4.39 -10.16 17.02
C LEU A 231 4.28 -10.70 15.60
N ARG A 232 4.86 -10.00 14.63
CA ARG A 232 5.01 -10.47 13.25
C ARG A 232 6.48 -10.73 12.97
N ALA A 233 6.79 -11.85 12.31
CA ALA A 233 8.11 -12.18 11.83
C ALA A 233 8.03 -12.56 10.36
N GLY A 234 8.74 -11.85 9.49
CA GLY A 234 8.76 -12.01 8.06
C GLY A 234 10.17 -12.25 7.50
N TRP A 235 10.22 -12.89 6.35
CA TRP A 235 11.42 -13.06 5.56
C TRP A 235 11.26 -12.33 4.23
N LEU A 236 11.99 -11.24 4.06
CA LEU A 236 12.01 -10.45 2.83
C LEU A 236 13.02 -11.03 1.86
N GLN A 237 12.57 -11.45 0.69
CA GLN A 237 13.39 -11.94 -0.40
C GLN A 237 13.20 -11.09 -1.62
N ALA A 238 14.24 -10.39 -2.04
CA ALA A 238 14.23 -9.68 -3.32
C ALA A 238 14.93 -10.51 -4.40
N LEU A 239 14.44 -10.37 -5.63
CA LEU A 239 15.11 -10.83 -6.85
C LEU A 239 15.10 -9.67 -7.81
N GLN A 240 16.26 -9.07 -8.04
CA GLN A 240 16.37 -7.87 -8.86
C GLN A 240 17.42 -8.03 -9.95
N ARG A 241 17.10 -7.53 -11.14
CA ARG A 241 17.98 -7.59 -12.29
C ARG A 241 17.79 -6.37 -13.19
N ASP A 242 18.86 -5.63 -13.46
CA ASP A 242 18.90 -4.74 -14.60
C ASP A 242 19.36 -5.53 -15.83
N ARG A 243 18.47 -5.71 -16.80
CA ARG A 243 18.73 -6.56 -17.98
C ARG A 243 19.81 -6.00 -18.88
N LYS A 244 20.08 -4.70 -18.82
CA LYS A 244 21.07 -4.03 -19.66
C LYS A 244 22.49 -4.18 -19.11
N PHE A 245 22.65 -3.97 -17.81
CA PHE A 245 23.95 -3.94 -17.18
C PHE A 245 24.36 -5.29 -16.61
N VAL A 246 23.40 -6.12 -16.22
CA VAL A 246 23.66 -7.39 -15.54
C VAL A 246 22.66 -8.44 -16.00
N GLY A 247 23.16 -9.50 -16.62
CA GLY A 247 22.33 -10.58 -17.15
C GLY A 247 21.70 -11.48 -16.07
N ASN A 248 22.25 -11.51 -14.86
CA ASN A 248 21.84 -12.41 -13.78
C ASN A 248 21.04 -11.67 -12.70
N PHE A 249 20.15 -12.39 -12.01
CA PHE A 249 19.47 -11.86 -10.83
C PHE A 249 20.43 -11.74 -9.64
N THR A 250 20.33 -10.62 -8.92
CA THR A 250 20.75 -10.53 -7.53
C THR A 250 19.62 -10.99 -6.63
N ALA A 251 19.94 -11.60 -5.50
CA ALA A 251 18.96 -12.18 -4.59
C ALA A 251 19.23 -11.74 -3.12
N PRO A 252 19.16 -10.44 -2.81
CA PRO A 252 19.29 -9.96 -1.45
C PRO A 252 18.10 -10.36 -0.60
N TYR A 253 18.33 -10.50 0.71
CA TYR A 253 17.33 -10.89 1.67
C TYR A 253 17.49 -10.16 3.00
N ALA A 254 16.39 -10.05 3.74
CA ALA A 254 16.37 -9.51 5.10
C ALA A 254 15.31 -10.24 5.95
N GLY A 255 15.50 -10.24 7.25
CA GLY A 255 14.46 -10.61 8.21
C GLY A 255 13.81 -9.35 8.78
N GLU A 256 12.49 -9.37 8.95
CA GLU A 256 11.73 -8.32 9.61
C GLU A 256 11.00 -8.87 10.83
N ILE A 257 11.06 -8.15 11.96
CA ILE A 257 10.26 -8.44 13.15
C ILE A 257 9.52 -7.16 13.54
N VAL A 258 8.21 -7.26 13.72
CA VAL A 258 7.37 -6.16 14.22
C VAL A 258 6.67 -6.61 15.49
N ALA A 259 6.91 -5.90 16.59
CA ALA A 259 6.26 -6.14 17.88
C ALA A 259 5.42 -4.91 18.25
N THR A 260 4.17 -5.12 18.62
CA THR A 260 3.25 -4.03 18.98
C THR A 260 2.53 -4.35 20.29
N VAL A 261 2.44 -3.36 21.16
CA VAL A 261 1.58 -3.37 22.34
C VAL A 261 0.75 -2.09 22.38
N GLN A 262 -0.56 -2.22 22.69
CA GLN A 262 -1.45 -1.07 22.83
C GLN A 262 -2.48 -1.34 23.94
N ASN A 263 -2.70 -0.33 24.78
CA ASN A 263 -3.80 -0.31 25.72
C ASN A 263 -4.29 1.13 25.97
N TRP A 264 -5.60 1.33 26.18
CA TRP A 264 -6.23 2.66 26.37
C TRP A 264 -5.89 3.68 25.27
N GLY A 265 -5.67 3.19 24.05
CA GLY A 265 -5.28 4.03 22.91
C GLY A 265 -3.80 4.38 22.86
N VAL A 266 -3.02 4.19 23.93
CA VAL A 266 -1.56 4.38 23.89
C VAL A 266 -0.89 3.10 23.43
N GLY A 267 0.03 3.20 22.48
CA GLY A 267 0.75 2.06 21.96
C GLY A 267 2.23 2.33 21.70
N ILE A 268 2.96 1.24 21.66
CA ILE A 268 4.37 1.18 21.23
C ILE A 268 4.47 0.09 20.19
N SER A 269 5.10 0.40 19.08
CA SER A 269 5.43 -0.56 18.02
C SER A 269 6.92 -0.45 17.70
N ASN A 270 7.58 -1.59 17.63
CA ASN A 270 8.97 -1.65 17.20
C ASN A 270 9.08 -2.53 15.97
N ARG A 271 9.77 -2.03 14.97
CA ARG A 271 10.09 -2.73 13.72
C ARG A 271 11.59 -2.86 13.60
N PHE A 272 12.07 -4.07 13.57
CA PHE A 272 13.48 -4.40 13.44
C PHE A 272 13.71 -5.17 12.13
N VAL A 273 14.66 -4.68 11.32
CA VAL A 273 15.04 -5.28 10.04
C VAL A 273 16.53 -5.55 10.03
N ALA A 274 16.92 -6.75 9.63
CA ALA A 274 18.30 -7.14 9.53
C ALA A 274 18.55 -7.94 8.25
N GLY A 275 19.53 -7.54 7.44
CA GLY A 275 19.83 -8.24 6.21
C GLY A 275 20.63 -7.43 5.21
N LYS A 276 20.46 -7.77 3.94
CA LYS A 276 21.10 -7.11 2.81
C LYS A 276 20.24 -5.98 2.27
N ASN A 277 20.86 -5.05 1.54
CA ASN A 277 20.15 -4.05 0.77
C ASN A 277 19.20 -4.73 -0.23
N LEU A 278 17.89 -4.54 -0.04
CA LEU A 278 16.87 -5.23 -0.84
C LEU A 278 16.73 -4.67 -2.27
N GLN A 279 17.12 -3.40 -2.47
CA GLN A 279 16.96 -2.68 -3.74
C GLN A 279 18.31 -2.18 -4.28
N PRO A 280 19.22 -3.07 -4.70
CA PRO A 280 20.57 -2.68 -5.10
C PRO A 280 20.62 -1.80 -6.35
N TYR A 281 19.58 -1.79 -7.19
CA TYR A 281 19.51 -0.98 -8.40
C TYR A 281 18.78 0.36 -8.23
N TRP A 282 18.17 0.64 -7.10
CA TRP A 282 17.34 1.82 -6.88
C TRP A 282 18.02 3.14 -7.28
N TYR A 283 19.29 3.33 -6.92
CA TYR A 283 20.08 4.53 -7.28
C TYR A 283 20.92 4.39 -8.54
N CYS A 284 20.74 3.32 -9.31
CA CYS A 284 21.39 3.18 -10.59
C CYS A 284 20.87 4.23 -11.60
N LYS A 285 21.65 4.48 -12.62
CA LYS A 285 21.31 5.44 -13.67
C LYS A 285 20.81 4.70 -14.91
N ASP A 286 19.82 5.29 -15.57
CA ASP A 286 19.38 4.89 -16.88
C ASP A 286 20.31 5.44 -18.01
N ASP A 287 19.93 5.24 -19.27
CA ASP A 287 20.66 5.70 -20.45
C ASP A 287 20.76 7.23 -20.56
N THR A 288 19.80 7.95 -19.96
CA THR A 288 19.81 9.41 -19.91
C THR A 288 20.60 9.97 -18.73
N GLN A 289 21.26 9.10 -17.97
CA GLN A 289 22.00 9.42 -16.73
C GLN A 289 21.09 9.86 -15.58
N GLN A 290 19.80 9.63 -15.68
CA GLN A 290 18.85 9.85 -14.59
C GLN A 290 18.84 8.67 -13.62
N ILE A 291 18.71 8.95 -12.33
CA ILE A 291 18.63 7.95 -11.27
C ILE A 291 17.22 7.32 -11.30
N TYR A 292 17.11 6.01 -11.18
CA TYR A 292 15.83 5.30 -11.10
C TYR A 292 14.96 5.73 -9.91
N ALA A 293 15.59 5.98 -8.76
CA ALA A 293 14.98 6.50 -7.53
C ALA A 293 13.54 5.99 -7.26
N ASP A 294 12.65 6.88 -6.95
CA ASP A 294 11.27 6.56 -6.57
C ASP A 294 10.43 5.90 -7.69
N GLY A 295 10.90 5.97 -8.94
CA GLY A 295 10.27 5.21 -10.02
C GLY A 295 10.52 3.70 -9.91
N LEU A 296 11.62 3.26 -9.30
CA LEU A 296 11.93 1.84 -9.16
C LEU A 296 11.51 1.25 -7.82
N TYR A 297 11.52 2.02 -6.75
CA TYR A 297 11.25 1.53 -5.41
C TYR A 297 10.30 2.45 -4.64
N HIS A 298 9.19 1.89 -4.20
CA HIS A 298 8.12 2.59 -3.50
C HIS A 298 8.06 2.29 -1.99
N GLY A 299 8.95 1.44 -1.51
CA GLY A 299 9.10 1.14 -0.09
C GLY A 299 9.79 2.25 0.70
N ASP A 300 9.91 2.04 2.01
CA ASP A 300 10.62 2.96 2.88
C ASP A 300 12.13 2.90 2.61
N PRO A 301 12.77 4.03 2.23
CA PRO A 301 14.20 4.10 1.97
C PRO A 301 15.11 3.61 3.11
N PHE A 302 14.63 3.59 4.35
CA PHE A 302 15.40 3.03 5.46
C PHE A 302 15.66 1.51 5.37
N TYR A 303 14.94 0.80 4.49
CA TYR A 303 15.28 -0.60 4.16
C TYR A 303 16.52 -0.73 3.29
N GLN A 304 17.07 0.40 2.82
CA GLN A 304 18.34 0.41 2.12
C GLN A 304 19.48 0.29 3.12
N MET A 305 20.19 -0.84 3.10
CA MET A 305 21.28 -1.13 4.03
C MET A 305 22.62 -0.54 3.58
N ALA A 306 22.65 0.18 2.47
CA ALA A 306 23.83 0.86 1.95
C ALA A 306 24.03 2.23 2.60
N ASP A 307 25.24 2.77 2.46
CA ASP A 307 25.56 4.15 2.82
C ASP A 307 25.21 5.09 1.67
N PRO A 308 24.44 6.16 1.87
CA PRO A 308 24.17 7.15 0.82
C PRO A 308 25.42 7.77 0.19
N GLY A 309 26.52 7.82 0.95
CA GLY A 309 27.82 8.28 0.48
C GLY A 309 28.70 7.21 -0.19
N ASN A 310 28.26 5.96 -0.29
CA ASN A 310 29.06 4.88 -0.85
C ASN A 310 29.07 4.94 -2.38
N SER A 311 30.22 4.64 -2.99
CA SER A 311 30.44 4.66 -4.44
C SER A 311 29.55 3.71 -5.24
N LEU A 312 28.90 2.74 -4.62
CA LEU A 312 27.85 1.90 -5.24
C LEU A 312 26.65 2.72 -5.74
N TRP A 313 26.47 3.93 -5.20
CA TRP A 313 25.42 4.88 -5.54
C TRP A 313 25.81 5.89 -6.62
N SER A 314 27.09 6.00 -6.94
CA SER A 314 27.56 7.19 -7.62
C SER A 314 27.59 7.12 -9.15
N SER A 315 27.52 5.96 -9.79
CA SER A 315 27.58 5.95 -11.26
C SER A 315 27.42 4.62 -11.99
N SER A 316 27.41 3.49 -11.32
CA SER A 316 27.27 2.19 -11.99
C SER A 316 26.39 1.25 -11.19
N CYS A 317 25.49 0.58 -11.84
CA CYS A 317 24.76 -0.53 -11.24
C CYS A 317 25.75 -1.56 -10.67
N PRO A 318 25.41 -2.19 -9.54
CA PRO A 318 26.28 -3.21 -8.96
C PRO A 318 26.56 -4.29 -10.00
N SER A 319 27.81 -4.56 -10.26
CA SER A 319 28.18 -5.74 -11.04
C SER A 319 27.77 -7.00 -10.26
N THR A 320 27.55 -8.10 -10.96
CA THR A 320 27.25 -9.41 -10.34
C THR A 320 28.30 -9.84 -9.31
N THR A 321 29.46 -9.21 -9.30
CA THR A 321 30.59 -9.49 -8.40
C THR A 321 30.67 -8.53 -7.21
N ALA A 322 29.91 -7.41 -7.21
CA ALA A 322 29.90 -6.48 -6.09
C ALA A 322 29.15 -7.09 -4.90
N GLU A 323 29.73 -7.04 -3.71
CA GLU A 323 29.07 -7.47 -2.50
C GLU A 323 27.92 -6.52 -2.16
N ILE A 324 26.69 -7.06 -2.04
CA ILE A 324 25.53 -6.26 -1.64
C ILE A 324 25.66 -5.96 -0.14
N PRO A 325 25.64 -4.65 0.25
CA PRO A 325 25.78 -4.25 1.65
C PRO A 325 24.73 -4.90 2.56
N SER A 326 25.13 -5.16 3.79
CA SER A 326 24.23 -5.62 4.85
C SER A 326 24.20 -4.64 6.00
N GLY A 327 23.10 -4.60 6.74
CA GLY A 327 22.92 -3.69 7.85
C GLY A 327 21.74 -4.04 8.73
N LEU A 328 21.42 -3.07 9.59
CA LEU A 328 20.32 -3.12 10.54
C LEU A 328 19.53 -1.83 10.42
N TYR A 329 18.22 -1.96 10.48
CA TYR A 329 17.29 -0.84 10.65
C TYR A 329 16.34 -1.14 11.81
N ASP A 330 16.16 -0.18 12.67
CA ASP A 330 15.23 -0.26 13.80
C ASP A 330 14.37 0.99 13.85
N ARG A 331 13.04 0.82 13.92
CA ARG A 331 12.06 1.90 14.02
C ARG A 331 11.19 1.69 15.23
N LEU A 332 11.34 2.56 16.23
CA LEU A 332 10.47 2.62 17.39
C LEU A 332 9.37 3.65 17.15
N GLU A 333 8.12 3.25 17.25
CA GLU A 333 6.95 4.12 17.23
C GLU A 333 6.32 4.18 18.62
N ILE A 334 6.04 5.38 19.11
CA ILE A 334 5.18 5.64 20.26
C ILE A 334 3.97 6.39 19.73
N TYR A 335 2.77 5.91 20.01
CA TYR A 335 1.57 6.51 19.43
C TYR A 335 0.40 6.57 20.40
N TYR A 336 -0.53 7.48 20.08
CA TYR A 336 -1.85 7.57 20.68
C TYR A 336 -2.91 7.43 19.59
N ALA A 337 -3.75 6.41 19.69
CA ALA A 337 -4.82 6.10 18.74
C ALA A 337 -6.08 5.68 19.54
N PRO A 338 -6.85 6.65 20.05
CA PRO A 338 -8.06 6.37 20.82
C PRO A 338 -9.15 5.78 19.94
N GLN A 339 -9.96 4.90 20.51
CA GLN A 339 -11.20 4.46 19.86
C GLN A 339 -12.27 5.55 20.09
N ILE A 340 -12.69 6.21 19.01
CA ILE A 340 -13.68 7.28 19.06
C ILE A 340 -15.04 6.74 18.64
N VAL A 341 -15.29 6.65 17.35
CA VAL A 341 -16.48 6.07 16.73
C VAL A 341 -16.05 5.35 15.46
N LYS A 342 -16.86 4.40 14.98
CA LYS A 342 -16.63 3.77 13.69
C LYS A 342 -16.65 4.85 12.60
N GLY A 343 -15.70 4.83 11.68
CA GLY A 343 -15.57 5.82 10.60
C GLY A 343 -14.84 7.10 10.97
N LEU A 344 -14.39 7.28 12.22
CA LEU A 344 -13.49 8.37 12.61
C LEU A 344 -12.29 7.80 13.36
N SER A 345 -11.11 7.94 12.81
CA SER A 345 -9.85 7.57 13.43
C SER A 345 -8.92 8.77 13.56
N ILE A 346 -8.26 8.85 14.71
CA ILE A 346 -7.19 9.82 14.98
C ILE A 346 -5.99 9.03 15.48
N LYS A 347 -4.83 9.30 14.90
CA LYS A 347 -3.56 8.73 15.37
C LYS A 347 -2.51 9.81 15.41
N ALA A 348 -1.82 9.92 16.53
CA ALA A 348 -0.62 10.75 16.67
C ALA A 348 0.55 9.84 17.04
N SER A 349 1.63 9.92 16.27
CA SER A 349 2.81 9.05 16.40
C SER A 349 4.09 9.86 16.41
N VAL A 350 5.05 9.38 17.20
CA VAL A 350 6.45 9.78 17.11
C VAL A 350 7.27 8.55 16.79
N PHE A 351 8.07 8.64 15.75
CA PHE A 351 8.99 7.58 15.32
C PHE A 351 10.43 7.97 15.62
N PHE A 352 11.21 7.00 16.04
CA PHE A 352 12.66 7.10 16.20
C PHE A 352 13.30 6.08 15.27
N HIS A 353 14.19 6.55 14.41
CA HIS A 353 14.86 5.73 13.41
C HIS A 353 16.32 5.50 13.81
N PHE A 354 16.73 4.26 13.79
CA PHE A 354 18.11 3.85 13.98
C PHE A 354 18.53 3.03 12.76
N HIS A 355 19.48 3.54 12.01
CA HIS A 355 19.97 2.89 10.82
C HIS A 355 21.46 2.61 10.96
N ARG A 356 21.88 1.37 10.65
CA ARG A 356 23.28 0.95 10.78
C ARG A 356 23.86 1.18 12.18
N LYS A 357 23.07 0.95 13.23
CA LYS A 357 23.42 1.14 14.65
C LYS A 357 23.62 2.60 15.08
N GLN A 358 23.18 3.55 14.29
CA GLN A 358 23.22 4.97 14.62
C GLN A 358 21.82 5.55 14.63
N TYR A 359 21.59 6.52 15.49
CA TYR A 359 20.38 7.32 15.45
C TYR A 359 20.34 8.10 14.15
N SER A 360 19.23 8.01 13.44
CA SER A 360 19.07 8.57 12.08
C SER A 360 18.00 9.62 11.98
N GLY A 361 17.29 9.89 13.10
CA GLY A 361 16.31 10.96 13.15
C GLY A 361 14.95 10.53 13.69
N THR A 362 14.02 11.46 13.66
CA THR A 362 12.63 11.27 14.08
C THR A 362 11.68 11.68 12.99
N ASN A 363 10.45 11.13 13.02
CA ASN A 363 9.34 11.83 12.42
C ASN A 363 8.12 11.84 13.36
N GLN A 364 7.31 12.88 13.25
CA GLN A 364 6.07 13.07 13.99
C GLN A 364 4.94 13.08 12.97
N VAL A 365 3.99 12.18 13.15
CA VAL A 365 2.84 12.03 12.26
C VAL A 365 1.54 12.20 13.03
N VAL A 366 0.66 13.05 12.53
CA VAL A 366 -0.72 13.12 13.00
C VAL A 366 -1.62 12.85 11.81
N SER A 367 -2.50 11.87 11.94
CA SER A 367 -3.51 11.56 10.91
C SER A 367 -4.92 11.59 11.51
N ILE A 368 -5.85 12.14 10.74
CA ILE A 368 -7.29 12.13 11.03
C ILE A 368 -7.96 11.57 9.78
N VAL A 369 -8.65 10.45 9.92
CA VAL A 369 -9.38 9.82 8.82
C VAL A 369 -10.85 9.77 9.17
N PHE A 370 -11.67 10.32 8.27
CA PHE A 370 -13.11 10.22 8.32
C PHE A 370 -13.58 9.39 7.13
N ASP A 371 -14.39 8.37 7.41
CA ASP A 371 -15.00 7.49 6.42
C ASP A 371 -16.52 7.47 6.65
N LEU A 372 -17.28 8.02 5.70
CA LEU A 372 -18.72 8.20 5.83
C LEU A 372 -19.45 6.85 5.84
N HIS A 373 -19.00 5.90 5.02
CA HIS A 373 -19.63 4.57 4.95
C HIS A 373 -19.57 3.87 6.30
N ASP A 374 -18.38 3.80 6.89
CA ASP A 374 -18.17 3.20 8.20
C ASP A 374 -18.92 3.91 9.32
N LEU A 375 -18.98 5.25 9.28
CA LEU A 375 -19.75 6.04 10.25
C LEU A 375 -21.23 5.70 10.19
N MET A 376 -21.82 5.65 8.99
CA MET A 376 -23.23 5.33 8.81
C MET A 376 -23.57 3.91 9.24
N GLU A 377 -22.69 2.95 8.98
CA GLU A 377 -22.84 1.58 9.51
C GLU A 377 -22.80 1.58 11.05
N GLY A 378 -21.89 2.31 11.67
CA GLY A 378 -21.79 2.43 13.13
C GLY A 378 -23.06 3.01 13.75
N ILE A 379 -23.61 4.07 13.16
CA ILE A 379 -24.87 4.70 13.60
C ILE A 379 -26.06 3.72 13.47
N ASN A 380 -26.16 3.01 12.35
CA ASN A 380 -27.23 2.04 12.13
C ASN A 380 -27.16 0.85 13.10
N ALA A 381 -25.96 0.35 13.36
CA ALA A 381 -25.73 -0.71 14.36
C ALA A 381 -26.08 -0.25 15.78
N GLY A 382 -25.82 1.01 16.13
CA GLY A 382 -26.18 1.62 17.40
C GLY A 382 -27.71 1.77 17.57
N LYS A 383 -28.41 2.17 16.51
CA LYS A 383 -29.89 2.25 16.53
C LYS A 383 -30.57 0.90 16.69
N LEU A 384 -30.01 -0.16 16.11
CA LEU A 384 -30.52 -1.54 16.30
C LEU A 384 -30.36 -2.04 17.73
N LYS A 385 -29.31 -1.63 18.44
CA LYS A 385 -29.08 -1.98 19.86
C LYS A 385 -29.93 -1.16 20.82
N SER A 386 -30.28 0.07 20.49
CA SER A 386 -31.10 0.96 21.34
C SER A 386 -32.61 0.79 21.13
N GLY A 387 -33.04 0.03 20.13
CA GLY A 387 -34.44 -0.29 19.86
C GLY A 387 -34.91 -1.63 20.44
N GLN A 388 -34.08 -2.31 21.24
CA GLN A 388 -34.43 -3.46 22.08
C GLN A 388 -34.50 -2.99 23.56
#